data_bdbb223f6f4c72a92dee1a63dfaaa63c
#
_entry.id   bdbb223f6f4c72a92dee1a63dfaaa63c
#
_cell.length_a   1.000
_cell.length_b   1.000
_cell.length_c   1.000
_cell.angle_alpha   90.00
_cell.angle_beta   90.00
_cell.angle_gamma   90.00
#
_symmetry.space_group_name_H-M   'P 1'
#
loop_
_entity.id
_entity.type
_entity.pdbx_description
1 polymer ?
#
loop_
_entity_poly.entity_id
_entity_poly.type
_entity_poly.pdbx_seq_one_letter_code
_entity_poly.pdbx_strand_id
1 'polypeptide(L)'
;MDFTLSKKHEMARQLFKEFAENEVKPLAQEVDETEHFPEETVAKMQKLGFMGIPVPKEYGGQGCDPLTYIMCVEELSKVCGTTGVIVSAHTSLCADPILTYGTEEQKQKYLVPLAKGEKLGAFGLTEPGAGTDAQGQQTKAVFDEATNEWVLNGSKCFITNGKYADVYIVIAVTGKVEKRGRMMKEISAFIVEKGTPGFTFGTKEKKMGIRGSATYELIFEDCRIPAEIGRAHV
;
A
#
# COMPACT_ATOMS: atom_id res chain seq x y z
N MET A 1 -17.72 13.59 25.33
CA MET A 1 -16.72 13.35 24.25
C MET A 1 -16.58 14.68 23.54
N ASP A 2 -15.37 15.21 23.40
CA ASP A 2 -15.13 16.49 22.72
C ASP A 2 -14.64 16.17 21.30
N PHE A 3 -15.33 16.68 20.28
CA PHE A 3 -15.00 16.53 18.86
C PHE A 3 -14.40 17.80 18.25
N THR A 4 -14.04 18.76 19.09
CA THR A 4 -13.44 20.03 18.65
C THR A 4 -12.03 19.78 18.10
N LEU A 5 -11.78 20.24 16.88
CA LEU A 5 -10.47 20.17 16.26
C LEU A 5 -9.51 21.15 16.94
N SER A 6 -8.27 20.72 17.13
CA SER A 6 -7.21 21.63 17.54
C SER A 6 -6.85 22.59 16.40
N LYS A 7 -6.24 23.73 16.71
CA LYS A 7 -5.77 24.71 15.72
C LYS A 7 -4.82 24.05 14.68
N LYS A 8 -4.02 23.06 15.09
CA LYS A 8 -3.14 22.31 14.17
C LYS A 8 -3.95 21.51 13.16
N HIS A 9 -5.01 20.81 13.64
CA HIS A 9 -5.90 20.06 12.76
C HIS A 9 -6.64 20.95 11.78
N GLU A 10 -7.14 22.11 12.23
CA GLU A 10 -7.82 23.08 11.37
C GLU A 10 -6.86 23.60 10.26
N MET A 11 -5.63 23.94 10.61
CA MET A 11 -4.60 24.37 9.64
C MET A 11 -4.27 23.26 8.66
N ALA A 12 -4.10 22.01 9.12
CA ALA A 12 -3.82 20.87 8.26
C ALA A 12 -5.00 20.59 7.30
N ARG A 13 -6.25 20.60 7.82
CA ARG A 13 -7.46 20.46 6.99
C ARG A 13 -7.54 21.53 5.92
N GLN A 14 -7.24 22.78 6.25
CA GLN A 14 -7.25 23.88 5.29
C GLN A 14 -6.20 23.65 4.17
N LEU A 15 -4.98 23.22 4.51
CA LEU A 15 -3.95 22.87 3.54
C LEU A 15 -4.41 21.77 2.58
N PHE A 16 -4.99 20.68 3.11
CA PHE A 16 -5.47 19.57 2.29
C PHE A 16 -6.62 19.98 1.39
N LYS A 17 -7.54 20.80 1.90
CA LYS A 17 -8.64 21.36 1.13
C LYS A 17 -8.16 22.26 -0.01
N GLU A 18 -7.23 23.17 0.26
CA GLU A 18 -6.65 24.06 -0.76
C GLU A 18 -5.94 23.25 -1.85
N PHE A 19 -5.16 22.24 -1.47
CA PHE A 19 -4.54 21.34 -2.44
C PHE A 19 -5.59 20.59 -3.28
N ALA A 20 -6.61 20.04 -2.65
CA ALA A 20 -7.68 19.30 -3.33
C ALA A 20 -8.43 20.20 -4.35
N GLU A 21 -8.80 21.41 -3.97
CA GLU A 21 -9.52 22.34 -4.86
C GLU A 21 -8.64 22.87 -6.00
N ASN A 22 -7.34 23.14 -5.76
CA ASN A 22 -6.48 23.81 -6.73
C ASN A 22 -5.73 22.80 -7.63
N GLU A 23 -5.33 21.66 -7.12
CA GLU A 23 -4.44 20.71 -7.82
C GLU A 23 -5.15 19.41 -8.25
N VAL A 24 -6.22 19.02 -7.56
CA VAL A 24 -6.93 17.75 -7.83
C VAL A 24 -8.20 17.99 -8.63
N LYS A 25 -9.03 18.93 -8.20
CA LYS A 25 -10.35 19.20 -8.79
C LYS A 25 -10.33 19.50 -10.29
N PRO A 26 -9.38 20.30 -10.81
CA PRO A 26 -9.35 20.58 -12.24
C PRO A 26 -9.12 19.37 -13.12
N LEU A 27 -8.49 18.32 -12.56
CA LEU A 27 -8.12 17.09 -13.29
C LEU A 27 -9.07 15.91 -12.99
N ALA A 28 -9.93 16.02 -11.99
CA ALA A 28 -10.71 14.89 -11.47
C ALA A 28 -11.60 14.23 -12.52
N GLN A 29 -12.29 15.03 -13.36
CA GLN A 29 -13.15 14.51 -14.43
C GLN A 29 -12.33 13.78 -15.49
N GLU A 30 -11.27 14.38 -15.99
CA GLU A 30 -10.40 13.78 -17.01
C GLU A 30 -9.77 12.47 -16.50
N VAL A 31 -9.26 12.47 -15.26
CA VAL A 31 -8.68 11.29 -14.61
C VAL A 31 -9.67 10.13 -14.58
N ASP A 32 -10.95 10.39 -14.26
CA ASP A 32 -11.97 9.34 -14.23
C ASP A 32 -12.39 8.90 -15.64
N GLU A 33 -12.63 9.83 -16.56
CA GLU A 33 -13.07 9.53 -17.93
C GLU A 33 -12.02 8.74 -18.73
N THR A 34 -10.75 9.14 -18.61
CA THR A 34 -9.64 8.50 -19.35
C THR A 34 -9.04 7.30 -18.61
N GLU A 35 -9.46 7.07 -17.37
CA GLU A 35 -8.95 5.98 -16.52
C GLU A 35 -7.42 6.00 -16.33
N HIS A 36 -6.77 7.17 -16.45
CA HIS A 36 -5.33 7.27 -16.26
C HIS A 36 -4.97 7.51 -14.79
N PHE A 37 -3.80 7.00 -14.39
CA PHE A 37 -3.27 7.24 -13.07
C PHE A 37 -2.73 8.69 -13.00
N PRO A 38 -3.12 9.51 -11.98
CA PRO A 38 -2.77 10.93 -11.92
C PRO A 38 -1.34 11.17 -11.42
N GLU A 39 -0.33 10.80 -12.23
CA GLU A 39 1.08 10.84 -11.85
C GLU A 39 1.55 12.23 -11.40
N GLU A 40 1.13 13.31 -12.11
CA GLU A 40 1.48 14.68 -11.72
C GLU A 40 0.93 15.06 -10.34
N THR A 41 -0.32 14.72 -10.08
CA THR A 41 -0.95 14.99 -8.77
C THR A 41 -0.26 14.20 -7.66
N VAL A 42 0.05 12.92 -7.92
CA VAL A 42 0.81 12.07 -6.99
C VAL A 42 2.18 12.67 -6.71
N ALA A 43 2.90 13.11 -7.73
CA ALA A 43 4.22 13.75 -7.57
C ALA A 43 4.16 15.03 -6.73
N LYS A 44 3.09 15.84 -6.86
CA LYS A 44 2.86 17.02 -6.02
C LYS A 44 2.59 16.63 -4.57
N MET A 45 1.75 15.61 -4.33
CA MET A 45 1.47 15.08 -2.99
C MET A 45 2.72 14.52 -2.31
N GLN A 46 3.57 13.83 -3.06
CA GLN A 46 4.86 13.33 -2.60
C GLN A 46 5.75 14.48 -2.11
N LYS A 47 5.93 15.53 -2.92
CA LYS A 47 6.72 16.70 -2.56
C LYS A 47 6.20 17.46 -1.34
N LEU A 48 4.90 17.44 -1.11
CA LEU A 48 4.25 18.09 0.05
C LEU A 48 4.21 17.19 1.30
N GLY A 49 4.75 15.97 1.25
CA GLY A 49 4.83 15.04 2.37
C GLY A 49 3.51 14.35 2.73
N PHE A 50 2.54 14.31 1.81
CA PHE A 50 1.24 13.65 2.07
C PHE A 50 1.38 12.13 2.21
N MET A 51 2.45 11.54 1.66
CA MET A 51 2.71 10.10 1.74
C MET A 51 3.20 9.64 3.12
N GLY A 52 3.74 10.57 3.93
CA GLY A 52 4.31 10.26 5.24
C GLY A 52 3.61 10.94 6.42
N ILE A 53 2.36 11.36 6.31
CA ILE A 53 1.66 12.13 7.36
C ILE A 53 1.78 11.49 8.75
N PRO A 54 1.40 10.21 8.97
CA PRO A 54 1.47 9.59 10.30
C PRO A 54 2.82 8.97 10.62
N VAL A 55 3.73 8.90 9.65
CA VAL A 55 5.04 8.27 9.86
C VAL A 55 5.92 9.17 10.73
N PRO A 56 6.63 8.63 11.75
CA PRO A 56 7.52 9.40 12.60
C PRO A 56 8.60 10.16 11.81
N LYS A 57 9.03 11.30 12.35
CA LYS A 57 10.04 12.17 11.69
C LYS A 57 11.39 11.48 11.52
N GLU A 58 11.75 10.57 12.43
CA GLU A 58 12.98 9.79 12.35
C GLU A 58 13.05 8.90 11.11
N TYR A 59 11.89 8.52 10.54
CA TYR A 59 11.77 7.80 9.26
C TYR A 59 11.40 8.71 8.08
N GLY A 60 11.52 10.04 8.25
CA GLY A 60 11.28 11.00 7.17
C GLY A 60 9.81 11.38 6.97
N GLY A 61 8.91 10.95 7.84
CA GLY A 61 7.50 11.34 7.82
C GLY A 61 7.24 12.69 8.50
N GLN A 62 5.96 13.08 8.57
CA GLN A 62 5.54 14.34 9.18
C GLN A 62 5.34 14.24 10.70
N GLY A 63 5.21 13.02 11.27
CA GLY A 63 4.97 12.77 12.68
C GLY A 63 3.64 13.32 13.19
N CYS A 64 2.64 13.39 12.31
CA CYS A 64 1.30 13.80 12.67
C CYS A 64 0.49 12.60 13.22
N ASP A 65 -0.63 12.90 13.86
CA ASP A 65 -1.52 11.87 14.38
C ASP A 65 -2.42 11.24 13.27
N PRO A 66 -3.07 10.10 13.55
CA PRO A 66 -3.96 9.44 12.60
C PRO A 66 -5.13 10.31 12.16
N LEU A 67 -5.62 11.23 13.01
CA LEU A 67 -6.71 12.14 12.66
C LEU A 67 -6.29 13.08 11.53
N THR A 68 -5.07 13.64 11.59
CA THR A 68 -4.51 14.46 10.52
C THR A 68 -4.44 13.70 9.20
N TYR A 69 -4.01 12.43 9.23
CA TYR A 69 -3.98 11.57 8.05
C TYR A 69 -5.38 11.34 7.46
N ILE A 70 -6.37 11.00 8.29
CA ILE A 70 -7.74 10.76 7.83
C ILE A 70 -8.36 12.04 7.24
N MET A 71 -8.07 13.21 7.81
CA MET A 71 -8.52 14.48 7.23
C MET A 71 -7.93 14.73 5.84
N CYS A 72 -6.68 14.34 5.60
CA CYS A 72 -6.10 14.40 4.25
C CYS A 72 -6.88 13.53 3.28
N VAL A 73 -7.11 12.26 3.63
CA VAL A 73 -7.89 11.32 2.80
C VAL A 73 -9.32 11.85 2.56
N GLU A 74 -9.96 12.41 3.58
CA GLU A 74 -11.30 13.01 3.49
C GLU A 74 -11.34 14.16 2.49
N GLU A 75 -10.46 15.17 2.64
CA GLU A 75 -10.48 16.36 1.77
C GLU A 75 -10.12 16.02 0.32
N LEU A 76 -9.16 15.11 0.08
CA LEU A 76 -8.88 14.62 -1.26
C LEU A 76 -10.06 13.86 -1.87
N SER A 77 -10.71 12.99 -1.09
CA SER A 77 -11.81 12.15 -1.58
C SER A 77 -13.09 12.92 -1.85
N LYS A 78 -13.34 14.05 -1.18
CA LYS A 78 -14.46 14.96 -1.49
C LYS A 78 -14.41 15.47 -2.92
N VAL A 79 -13.22 15.61 -3.45
CA VAL A 79 -12.98 16.14 -4.80
C VAL A 79 -12.72 15.02 -5.80
N CYS A 80 -11.88 14.05 -5.44
CA CYS A 80 -11.53 12.92 -6.30
C CYS A 80 -11.21 11.68 -5.46
N GLY A 81 -12.13 10.70 -5.46
CA GLY A 81 -11.95 9.45 -4.73
C GLY A 81 -10.69 8.66 -5.16
N THR A 82 -10.30 8.77 -6.43
CA THR A 82 -9.04 8.19 -6.95
C THR A 82 -7.83 8.68 -6.17
N THR A 83 -7.72 9.99 -5.96
CA THR A 83 -6.57 10.59 -5.28
C THR A 83 -6.53 10.21 -3.79
N GLY A 84 -7.70 10.20 -3.14
CA GLY A 84 -7.79 9.77 -1.73
C GLY A 84 -7.40 8.31 -1.53
N VAL A 85 -7.85 7.39 -2.40
CA VAL A 85 -7.53 5.96 -2.28
C VAL A 85 -6.07 5.65 -2.56
N ILE A 86 -5.40 6.42 -3.43
CA ILE A 86 -3.96 6.28 -3.66
C ILE A 86 -3.16 6.53 -2.38
N VAL A 87 -3.43 7.64 -1.70
CA VAL A 87 -2.78 7.97 -0.42
C VAL A 87 -3.15 6.96 0.67
N SER A 88 -4.42 6.56 0.73
CA SER A 88 -4.91 5.60 1.71
C SER A 88 -4.22 4.25 1.59
N ALA A 89 -4.16 3.67 0.39
CA ALA A 89 -3.52 2.38 0.16
C ALA A 89 -2.01 2.43 0.42
N HIS A 90 -1.33 3.49 0.00
CA HIS A 90 0.09 3.69 0.25
C HIS A 90 0.40 3.74 1.75
N THR A 91 -0.31 4.58 2.49
CA THR A 91 0.01 4.88 3.88
C THR A 91 -0.42 3.75 4.82
N SER A 92 -1.72 3.37 4.80
CA SER A 92 -2.28 2.43 5.78
C SER A 92 -2.01 0.96 5.45
N LEU A 93 -1.80 0.61 4.18
CA LEU A 93 -1.65 -0.77 3.76
C LEU A 93 -0.20 -1.17 3.45
N CYS A 94 0.68 -0.21 3.12
CA CYS A 94 2.08 -0.50 2.84
C CYS A 94 3.03 0.11 3.87
N ALA A 95 2.99 1.43 4.10
CA ALA A 95 3.92 2.09 5.02
C ALA A 95 3.69 1.68 6.48
N ASP A 96 2.44 1.63 6.94
CA ASP A 96 2.09 1.29 8.32
C ASP A 96 2.48 -0.14 8.73
N PRO A 97 2.25 -1.21 7.95
CA PRO A 97 2.77 -2.53 8.26
C PRO A 97 4.30 -2.59 8.40
N ILE A 98 5.04 -1.85 7.56
CA ILE A 98 6.50 -1.79 7.69
C ILE A 98 6.89 -1.04 8.96
N LEU A 99 6.22 0.06 9.29
CA LEU A 99 6.45 0.80 10.52
C LEU A 99 6.21 -0.06 11.77
N THR A 100 5.13 -0.85 11.76
CA THR A 100 4.68 -1.61 12.92
C THR A 100 5.44 -2.91 13.12
N TYR A 101 5.74 -3.63 12.03
CA TYR A 101 6.25 -5.01 12.08
C TYR A 101 7.64 -5.18 11.44
N GLY A 102 8.14 -4.18 10.72
CA GLY A 102 9.44 -4.24 10.05
C GLY A 102 10.61 -4.16 11.03
N THR A 103 11.73 -4.81 10.68
CA THR A 103 13.00 -4.60 11.36
C THR A 103 13.52 -3.18 11.10
N GLU A 104 14.51 -2.75 11.84
CA GLU A 104 15.09 -1.41 11.63
C GLU A 104 15.71 -1.29 10.23
N GLU A 105 16.36 -2.33 9.74
CA GLU A 105 16.91 -2.38 8.39
C GLU A 105 15.82 -2.25 7.31
N GLN A 106 14.68 -2.95 7.50
CA GLN A 106 13.53 -2.85 6.61
C GLN A 106 12.91 -1.45 6.64
N LYS A 107 12.81 -0.81 7.83
CA LYS A 107 12.32 0.56 7.97
C LYS A 107 13.24 1.55 7.24
N GLN A 108 14.53 1.46 7.44
CA GLN A 108 15.49 2.34 6.75
C GLN A 108 15.45 2.15 5.22
N LYS A 109 15.38 0.90 4.75
CA LYS A 109 15.40 0.59 3.32
C LYS A 109 14.09 0.92 2.60
N TYR A 110 12.94 0.68 3.25
CA TYR A 110 11.63 0.75 2.61
C TYR A 110 10.73 1.85 3.15
N LEU A 111 10.60 1.98 4.48
CA LEU A 111 9.70 2.97 5.07
C LEU A 111 10.17 4.41 4.82
N VAL A 112 11.47 4.67 4.96
CA VAL A 112 12.02 6.01 4.76
C VAL A 112 11.72 6.54 3.36
N PRO A 113 12.03 5.85 2.26
CA PRO A 113 11.67 6.34 0.93
C PRO A 113 10.16 6.40 0.66
N LEU A 114 9.35 5.52 1.25
CA LEU A 114 7.90 5.61 1.19
C LEU A 114 7.39 6.88 1.89
N ALA A 115 7.83 7.13 3.12
CA ALA A 115 7.41 8.29 3.91
C ALA A 115 7.84 9.63 3.30
N LYS A 116 9.00 9.67 2.65
CA LYS A 116 9.49 10.84 1.89
C LYS A 116 8.78 11.03 0.55
N GLY A 117 8.00 10.04 0.10
CA GLY A 117 7.35 10.05 -1.20
C GLY A 117 8.30 9.77 -2.38
N GLU A 118 9.49 9.22 -2.13
CA GLU A 118 10.42 8.78 -3.17
C GLU A 118 9.95 7.48 -3.85
N LYS A 119 9.17 6.68 -3.12
CA LYS A 119 8.56 5.42 -3.56
C LYS A 119 7.07 5.40 -3.24
N LEU A 120 6.30 4.66 -4.04
CA LEU A 120 4.88 4.40 -3.81
C LEU A 120 4.68 2.97 -3.33
N GLY A 121 3.71 2.77 -2.43
CA GLY A 121 3.39 1.47 -1.84
C GLY A 121 2.08 0.87 -2.31
N ALA A 122 1.99 -0.46 -2.29
CA ALA A 122 0.79 -1.25 -2.54
C ALA A 122 0.69 -2.45 -1.59
N PHE A 123 -0.51 -3.09 -1.53
CA PHE A 123 -0.78 -4.20 -0.63
C PHE A 123 -1.53 -5.32 -1.36
N GLY A 124 -0.92 -6.49 -1.42
CA GLY A 124 -1.43 -7.69 -2.08
C GLY A 124 -1.96 -8.72 -1.10
N LEU A 125 -3.26 -8.66 -0.77
CA LEU A 125 -3.95 -9.64 0.08
C LEU A 125 -4.92 -10.50 -0.74
N THR A 126 -5.85 -9.83 -1.43
CA THR A 126 -7.03 -10.44 -2.07
C THR A 126 -6.64 -11.36 -3.22
N GLU A 127 -7.30 -12.51 -3.29
CA GLU A 127 -7.19 -13.46 -4.41
C GLU A 127 -8.58 -13.75 -4.99
N PRO A 128 -8.67 -14.30 -6.23
CA PRO A 128 -9.96 -14.64 -6.83
C PRO A 128 -10.84 -15.53 -5.94
N GLY A 129 -10.25 -16.43 -5.17
CA GLY A 129 -10.94 -17.33 -4.23
C GLY A 129 -10.91 -16.90 -2.77
N ALA A 130 -10.33 -15.74 -2.43
CA ALA A 130 -10.11 -15.30 -1.05
C ALA A 130 -10.30 -13.78 -0.91
N GLY A 131 -11.54 -13.36 -0.76
CA GLY A 131 -11.92 -11.99 -0.43
C GLY A 131 -12.15 -11.84 1.07
N THR A 132 -13.42 -11.92 1.51
CA THR A 132 -13.79 -11.84 2.94
C THR A 132 -13.11 -12.92 3.78
N ASP A 133 -13.00 -14.14 3.27
CA ASP A 133 -12.19 -15.20 3.88
C ASP A 133 -10.71 -15.07 3.42
N ALA A 134 -9.99 -14.14 4.01
CA ALA A 134 -8.58 -13.94 3.72
C ALA A 134 -7.69 -15.15 4.08
N GLN A 135 -8.12 -16.03 4.98
CA GLN A 135 -7.42 -17.28 5.27
C GLN A 135 -7.59 -18.32 4.15
N GLY A 136 -8.57 -18.15 3.29
CA GLY A 136 -8.79 -18.96 2.08
C GLY A 136 -7.69 -18.85 1.03
N GLN A 137 -6.80 -17.85 1.13
CA GLN A 137 -5.76 -17.56 0.14
C GLN A 137 -4.88 -18.78 -0.21
N GLN A 138 -4.40 -18.82 -1.46
CA GLN A 138 -3.63 -19.93 -2.04
C GLN A 138 -2.19 -19.53 -2.42
N THR A 139 -1.88 -18.23 -2.57
CA THR A 139 -0.51 -17.75 -2.83
C THR A 139 0.42 -18.30 -1.76
N LYS A 140 1.49 -18.99 -2.18
CA LYS A 140 2.45 -19.66 -1.29
C LYS A 140 3.78 -18.95 -1.31
N ALA A 141 4.46 -19.00 -0.17
CA ALA A 141 5.87 -18.68 -0.05
C ALA A 141 6.58 -19.89 0.58
N VAL A 142 7.52 -20.47 -0.15
CA VAL A 142 8.32 -21.63 0.29
C VAL A 142 9.75 -21.17 0.51
N PHE A 143 10.31 -21.50 1.66
CA PHE A 143 11.70 -21.16 1.95
C PHE A 143 12.64 -22.15 1.28
N ASP A 144 13.60 -21.64 0.52
CA ASP A 144 14.66 -22.39 -0.15
C ASP A 144 15.95 -22.24 0.68
N GLU A 145 16.28 -23.28 1.47
CA GLU A 145 17.47 -23.29 2.34
C GLU A 145 18.78 -23.19 1.56
N ALA A 146 18.80 -23.70 0.32
CA ALA A 146 20.02 -23.72 -0.50
C ALA A 146 20.44 -22.33 -0.96
N THR A 147 19.48 -21.44 -1.21
CA THR A 147 19.72 -20.06 -1.67
C THR A 147 19.46 -19.02 -0.59
N ASN A 148 18.92 -19.40 0.57
CA ASN A 148 18.46 -18.51 1.64
C ASN A 148 17.43 -17.49 1.14
N GLU A 149 16.42 -17.95 0.38
CA GLU A 149 15.40 -17.13 -0.23
C GLU A 149 13.99 -17.70 0.02
N TRP A 150 12.99 -16.82 -0.01
CA TRP A 150 11.60 -17.20 -0.13
C TRP A 150 11.19 -17.22 -1.60
N VAL A 151 10.51 -18.28 -2.05
CA VAL A 151 9.99 -18.43 -3.40
C VAL A 151 8.48 -18.28 -3.37
N LEU A 152 7.98 -17.18 -3.95
CA LEU A 152 6.55 -16.87 -4.00
C LEU A 152 5.94 -17.38 -5.31
N ASN A 153 4.77 -18.05 -5.20
CA ASN A 153 3.98 -18.53 -6.32
C ASN A 153 2.49 -18.29 -6.05
N GLY A 154 1.78 -17.68 -7.01
CA GLY A 154 0.37 -17.39 -6.94
C GLY A 154 -0.01 -16.05 -7.59
N SER A 155 -1.21 -15.55 -7.31
CA SER A 155 -1.65 -14.25 -7.80
C SER A 155 -2.51 -13.51 -6.78
N LYS A 156 -2.53 -12.18 -6.89
CA LYS A 156 -3.37 -11.27 -6.10
C LYS A 156 -4.19 -10.41 -7.04
N CYS A 157 -5.46 -10.19 -6.75
CA CYS A 157 -6.34 -9.37 -7.56
C CYS A 157 -6.82 -8.12 -6.82
N PHE A 158 -7.29 -7.13 -7.58
CA PHE A 158 -7.82 -5.86 -7.07
C PHE A 158 -6.80 -5.01 -6.32
N ILE A 159 -5.53 -5.02 -6.75
CA ILE A 159 -4.47 -4.35 -6.01
C ILE A 159 -4.36 -2.88 -6.43
N THR A 160 -4.73 -1.99 -5.52
CA THR A 160 -4.60 -0.52 -5.65
C THR A 160 -3.13 -0.13 -5.75
N ASN A 161 -2.82 0.85 -6.59
CA ASN A 161 -1.46 1.28 -6.97
C ASN A 161 -0.66 0.19 -7.71
N GLY A 162 -1.28 -0.94 -8.11
CA GLY A 162 -0.63 -2.18 -8.54
C GLY A 162 0.56 -1.99 -9.48
N LYS A 163 0.39 -1.31 -10.62
CA LYS A 163 1.48 -1.13 -11.60
C LYS A 163 2.41 0.05 -11.28
N TYR A 164 1.96 1.02 -10.48
CA TYR A 164 2.67 2.27 -10.20
C TYR A 164 3.48 2.23 -8.92
N ALA A 165 3.15 1.31 -8.00
CA ALA A 165 3.92 1.12 -6.78
C ALA A 165 5.33 0.58 -7.06
N ASP A 166 6.25 0.90 -6.15
CA ASP A 166 7.63 0.44 -6.14
C ASP A 166 7.85 -0.68 -5.11
N VAL A 167 7.05 -0.64 -4.02
CA VAL A 167 7.13 -1.57 -2.89
C VAL A 167 5.76 -2.17 -2.63
N TYR A 168 5.70 -3.47 -2.45
CA TYR A 168 4.47 -4.23 -2.22
C TYR A 168 4.57 -5.02 -0.92
N ILE A 169 3.56 -4.91 -0.07
CA ILE A 169 3.35 -5.89 1.00
C ILE A 169 2.49 -7.01 0.43
N VAL A 170 3.02 -8.22 0.37
CA VAL A 170 2.33 -9.40 -0.19
C VAL A 170 2.10 -10.41 0.91
N ILE A 171 0.85 -10.80 1.09
CA ILE A 171 0.48 -11.82 2.09
C ILE A 171 0.49 -13.19 1.42
N ALA A 172 1.20 -14.15 2.00
CA ALA A 172 1.31 -15.51 1.45
C ALA A 172 1.29 -16.59 2.53
N VAL A 173 0.90 -17.80 2.13
CA VAL A 173 0.89 -18.99 2.99
C VAL A 173 2.29 -19.56 3.07
N THR A 174 2.84 -19.66 4.28
CA THR A 174 4.18 -20.20 4.57
C THR A 174 4.17 -21.63 5.10
N GLY A 175 2.99 -22.12 5.52
CA GLY A 175 2.91 -23.46 6.09
C GLY A 175 1.51 -23.81 6.59
N LYS A 176 1.48 -24.83 7.42
CA LYS A 176 0.29 -25.22 8.17
C LYS A 176 0.68 -25.50 9.61
N VAL A 177 -0.14 -25.06 10.54
CA VAL A 177 0.04 -25.28 11.97
C VAL A 177 -1.24 -25.86 12.58
N GLU A 178 -1.10 -26.81 13.49
CA GLU A 178 -2.23 -27.30 14.25
C GLU A 178 -2.54 -26.34 15.41
N LYS A 179 -3.75 -25.76 15.39
CA LYS A 179 -4.27 -24.95 16.49
C LYS A 179 -5.63 -25.50 16.94
N ARG A 180 -5.75 -25.87 18.21
CA ARG A 180 -6.99 -26.40 18.82
C ARG A 180 -7.59 -27.60 18.06
N GLY A 181 -6.73 -28.56 17.65
CA GLY A 181 -7.17 -29.77 16.95
C GLY A 181 -7.58 -29.54 15.48
N ARG A 182 -7.25 -28.37 14.89
CA ARG A 182 -7.52 -28.08 13.48
C ARG A 182 -6.25 -27.60 12.79
N MET A 183 -6.04 -28.10 11.56
CA MET A 183 -4.96 -27.60 10.70
C MET A 183 -5.35 -26.24 10.14
N MET A 184 -4.58 -25.22 10.45
CA MET A 184 -4.74 -23.85 9.95
C MET A 184 -3.55 -23.47 9.06
N LYS A 185 -3.78 -22.62 8.08
CA LYS A 185 -2.68 -22.03 7.30
C LYS A 185 -1.86 -21.08 8.18
N GLU A 186 -0.57 -21.19 8.09
CA GLU A 186 0.36 -20.19 8.57
C GLU A 186 0.56 -19.16 7.46
N ILE A 187 0.43 -17.88 7.79
CA ILE A 187 0.41 -16.77 6.83
C ILE A 187 1.43 -15.74 7.29
N SER A 188 2.20 -15.22 6.34
CA SER A 188 3.20 -14.17 6.59
C SER A 188 3.10 -13.04 5.57
N ALA A 189 3.59 -11.87 5.94
CA ALA A 189 3.73 -10.71 5.07
C ALA A 189 5.14 -10.65 4.49
N PHE A 190 5.24 -10.32 3.21
CA PHE A 190 6.50 -10.20 2.48
C PHE A 190 6.61 -8.82 1.85
N ILE A 191 7.78 -8.21 1.90
CA ILE A 191 8.11 -7.02 1.12
C ILE A 191 8.63 -7.48 -0.24
N VAL A 192 8.00 -7.03 -1.31
CA VAL A 192 8.41 -7.33 -2.69
C VAL A 192 8.71 -6.02 -3.41
N GLU A 193 9.85 -5.92 -4.07
CA GLU A 193 10.20 -4.75 -4.88
C GLU A 193 9.68 -4.91 -6.31
N LYS A 194 9.26 -3.81 -6.95
CA LYS A 194 8.96 -3.78 -8.38
C LYS A 194 10.18 -4.23 -9.19
N GLY A 195 9.96 -5.10 -10.16
CA GLY A 195 11.03 -5.62 -11.01
C GLY A 195 11.76 -6.84 -10.44
N THR A 196 11.34 -7.36 -9.28
CA THR A 196 11.84 -8.66 -8.80
C THR A 196 11.54 -9.73 -9.86
N PRO A 197 12.55 -10.55 -10.28
CA PRO A 197 12.34 -11.62 -11.23
C PRO A 197 11.20 -12.56 -10.80
N GLY A 198 10.29 -12.91 -11.73
CA GLY A 198 9.11 -13.71 -11.44
C GLY A 198 7.93 -12.91 -10.88
N PHE A 199 8.05 -11.60 -10.69
CA PHE A 199 6.95 -10.71 -10.33
C PHE A 199 6.49 -9.90 -11.55
N THR A 200 5.24 -10.10 -11.96
CA THR A 200 4.62 -9.43 -13.13
C THR A 200 3.22 -8.90 -12.81
N PHE A 201 2.67 -8.15 -13.75
CA PHE A 201 1.34 -7.55 -13.62
C PHE A 201 0.40 -8.17 -14.65
N GLY A 202 -0.77 -8.60 -14.20
CA GLY A 202 -1.85 -9.08 -15.05
C GLY A 202 -2.80 -7.96 -15.49
N THR A 203 -4.07 -8.26 -15.49
CA THR A 203 -5.13 -7.40 -16.01
C THR A 203 -5.31 -6.13 -15.17
N LYS A 204 -5.50 -4.97 -15.85
CA LYS A 204 -6.03 -3.76 -15.24
C LYS A 204 -7.54 -3.89 -15.11
N GLU A 205 -8.06 -3.64 -13.93
CA GLU A 205 -9.50 -3.71 -13.66
C GLU A 205 -10.26 -2.52 -14.29
N LYS A 206 -11.35 -2.82 -14.98
CA LYS A 206 -12.33 -1.83 -15.42
C LYS A 206 -13.36 -1.61 -14.31
N LYS A 207 -13.47 -0.37 -13.82
CA LYS A 207 -14.28 -0.06 -12.65
C LYS A 207 -15.40 0.92 -12.98
N MET A 208 -16.47 0.88 -12.18
CA MET A 208 -17.61 1.79 -12.30
C MET A 208 -17.27 3.20 -11.77
N GLY A 209 -16.40 3.30 -10.77
CA GLY A 209 -15.94 4.55 -10.16
C GLY A 209 -14.47 4.46 -9.73
N ILE A 210 -13.90 5.58 -9.27
CA ILE A 210 -12.45 5.71 -8.97
C ILE A 210 -11.58 5.12 -10.10
N ARG A 211 -11.94 5.41 -11.33
CA ARG A 211 -11.45 4.73 -12.52
C ARG A 211 -10.00 5.05 -12.81
N GLY A 212 -9.52 6.22 -12.40
CA GLY A 212 -8.10 6.59 -12.47
C GLY A 212 -7.21 5.87 -11.44
N SER A 213 -7.79 5.20 -10.42
CA SER A 213 -6.98 4.37 -9.52
C SER A 213 -6.48 3.12 -10.25
N ALA A 214 -5.17 2.95 -10.29
CA ALA A 214 -4.51 1.83 -10.96
C ALA A 214 -4.70 0.53 -10.16
N THR A 215 -5.74 -0.20 -10.48
CA THR A 215 -6.08 -1.49 -9.85
C THR A 215 -5.67 -2.62 -10.77
N TYR A 216 -4.72 -3.45 -10.32
CA TYR A 216 -4.13 -4.52 -11.14
C TYR A 216 -4.12 -5.86 -10.42
N GLU A 217 -4.03 -6.92 -11.21
CA GLU A 217 -3.59 -8.22 -10.74
C GLU A 217 -2.06 -8.23 -10.60
N LEU A 218 -1.56 -8.88 -9.53
CA LEU A 218 -0.14 -9.20 -9.32
C LEU A 218 0.05 -10.69 -9.52
N ILE A 219 1.07 -11.08 -10.28
CA ILE A 219 1.37 -12.48 -10.60
C ILE A 219 2.78 -12.80 -10.13
N PHE A 220 2.91 -13.91 -9.41
CA PHE A 220 4.17 -14.42 -8.86
C PHE A 220 4.43 -15.82 -9.41
N GLU A 221 5.52 -15.97 -10.17
CA GLU A 221 5.98 -17.23 -10.78
C GLU A 221 7.46 -17.41 -10.42
N ASP A 222 7.73 -18.29 -9.46
CA ASP A 222 9.05 -18.50 -8.88
C ASP A 222 9.73 -17.18 -8.47
N CYS A 223 8.94 -16.25 -7.92
CA CYS A 223 9.42 -14.96 -7.49
C CYS A 223 10.27 -15.10 -6.23
N ARG A 224 11.58 -14.85 -6.34
CA ARG A 224 12.55 -15.05 -5.27
C ARG A 224 12.84 -13.78 -4.50
N ILE A 225 12.75 -13.88 -3.19
CA ILE A 225 12.97 -12.76 -2.25
C ILE A 225 13.98 -13.21 -1.21
N PRO A 226 15.08 -12.45 -0.98
CA PRO A 226 16.02 -12.75 0.09
C PRO A 226 15.35 -12.88 1.45
N ALA A 227 15.78 -13.84 2.27
CA ALA A 227 15.18 -14.14 3.58
C ALA A 227 15.14 -12.91 4.51
N GLU A 228 16.18 -12.09 4.46
CA GLU A 228 16.35 -10.89 5.29
C GLU A 228 15.33 -9.79 4.99
N ILE A 229 14.79 -9.77 3.75
CA ILE A 229 13.87 -8.75 3.27
C ILE A 229 12.42 -9.22 3.39
N GLY A 230 12.20 -10.54 3.32
CA GLY A 230 10.91 -11.12 2.98
C GLY A 230 9.90 -11.25 4.11
N ARG A 231 10.27 -11.37 5.37
CA ARG A 231 9.31 -11.80 6.41
C ARG A 231 9.17 -10.79 7.54
N ALA A 232 7.98 -10.16 7.63
CA ALA A 232 7.53 -9.61 8.91
C ALA A 232 6.88 -10.73 9.74
N HIS A 233 7.31 -10.91 10.97
CA HIS A 233 6.62 -11.79 11.91
C HIS A 233 5.33 -11.09 12.37
N VAL A 234 4.20 -11.64 11.96
CA VAL A 234 2.87 -11.23 12.43
C VAL A 234 2.41 -12.22 13.50
#